data_9d80ba030d742ae3a343a58491fede0b
#
_entry.id   9d80ba030d742ae3a343a58491fede0b
#
_cell.length_a   1.000
_cell.length_b   1.000
_cell.length_c   1.000
_cell.angle_alpha   90.00
_cell.angle_beta   90.00
_cell.angle_gamma   90.00
#
_symmetry.space_group_name_H-M   'P 1'
#
loop_
_entity.id
_entity.type
_entity.pdbx_description
1 polymer ?
#
loop_
_entity_poly.entity_id
_entity_poly.type
_entity_poly.pdbx_seq_one_letter_code
_entity_poly.pdbx_strand_id
1 'polypeptide(L)'
;LYFQDPFHEGYKIQMDFYAYLLSGMGFEVDKYSYFLVCNARREDREFNKKMNFDEYLIPYKWSIDWIEDKLNEMVLLMNEDKIPASNQSCKNCAYSDQYARLIFKNLSN
;
A
#
# COMPACT_ATOMS: atom_id res chain seq x y z
N LEU A 1 11.57 -6.76 -11.31
CA LEU A 1 11.81 -7.46 -10.02
C LEU A 1 11.40 -6.63 -8.80
N TYR A 2 11.66 -5.31 -8.77
CA TYR A 2 11.35 -4.45 -7.62
C TYR A 2 9.85 -4.31 -7.32
N PHE A 3 8.98 -4.32 -8.34
CA PHE A 3 7.53 -4.18 -8.20
C PHE A 3 6.75 -5.50 -8.10
N GLN A 4 7.42 -6.62 -7.88
CA GLN A 4 6.77 -7.92 -7.67
C GLN A 4 6.53 -8.25 -6.18
N ASP A 5 7.03 -7.41 -5.29
CA ASP A 5 6.80 -7.53 -3.85
C ASP A 5 5.41 -6.97 -3.51
N PRO A 6 4.55 -7.69 -2.75
CA PRO A 6 3.26 -7.20 -2.28
C PRO A 6 3.32 -5.83 -1.59
N PHE A 7 4.45 -5.49 -0.98
CA PHE A 7 4.68 -4.20 -0.35
C PHE A 7 4.66 -3.04 -1.36
N HIS A 8 5.08 -3.30 -2.61
CA HIS A 8 5.12 -2.28 -3.66
C HIS A 8 3.80 -2.12 -4.41
N GLU A 9 2.86 -3.07 -4.28
CA GLU A 9 1.51 -2.92 -4.85
C GLU A 9 0.78 -1.71 -4.28
N GLY A 10 1.02 -1.37 -3.00
CA GLY A 10 0.47 -0.17 -2.38
C GLY A 10 0.85 1.13 -3.11
N TYR A 11 2.05 1.21 -3.68
CA TYR A 11 2.48 2.38 -4.45
C TYR A 11 1.76 2.50 -5.79
N LYS A 12 1.45 1.38 -6.45
CA LYS A 12 0.66 1.38 -7.70
C LYS A 12 -0.77 1.84 -7.42
N ILE A 13 -1.40 1.29 -6.38
CA ILE A 13 -2.72 1.73 -5.93
C ILE A 13 -2.73 3.24 -5.65
N GLN A 14 -1.70 3.76 -5.00
CA GLN A 14 -1.57 5.19 -4.73
C GLN A 14 -1.49 6.02 -6.02
N MET A 15 -0.75 5.56 -7.03
CA MET A 15 -0.66 6.25 -8.31
C MET A 15 -1.99 6.24 -9.07
N ASP A 16 -2.72 5.12 -9.04
CA ASP A 16 -4.05 5.03 -9.63
C ASP A 16 -5.01 6.03 -8.98
N PHE A 17 -5.00 6.12 -7.64
CA PHE A 17 -5.80 7.09 -6.90
C PHE A 17 -5.41 8.55 -7.21
N TYR A 18 -4.14 8.86 -7.36
CA TYR A 18 -3.72 10.20 -7.74
C TYR A 18 -4.21 10.57 -9.13
N ALA A 19 -4.12 9.65 -10.09
CA ALA A 19 -4.66 9.85 -11.43
C ALA A 19 -6.18 10.06 -11.40
N TYR A 20 -6.91 9.25 -10.61
CA TYR A 20 -8.35 9.37 -10.39
C TYR A 20 -8.74 10.74 -9.84
N LEU A 21 -8.09 11.18 -8.77
CA LEU A 21 -8.39 12.46 -8.12
C LEU A 21 -8.07 13.64 -9.04
N LEU A 22 -6.91 13.65 -9.69
CA LEU A 22 -6.52 14.72 -10.60
C LEU A 22 -7.45 14.82 -11.80
N SER A 23 -7.82 13.68 -12.38
CA SER A 23 -8.80 13.64 -13.49
C SER A 23 -10.17 14.15 -13.05
N GLY A 24 -10.61 13.77 -11.84
CA GLY A 24 -11.87 14.25 -11.25
C GLY A 24 -11.86 15.76 -10.94
N MET A 25 -10.68 16.34 -10.71
CA MET A 25 -10.50 17.80 -10.56
C MET A 25 -10.42 18.54 -11.90
N GLY A 26 -10.47 17.84 -13.03
CA GLY A 26 -10.45 18.42 -14.37
C GLY A 26 -9.05 18.62 -14.95
N PHE A 27 -8.02 18.04 -14.34
CA PHE A 27 -6.68 18.05 -14.93
C PHE A 27 -6.56 17.01 -16.04
N GLU A 28 -5.83 17.35 -17.09
CA GLU A 28 -5.39 16.40 -18.10
C GLU A 28 -4.20 15.62 -17.54
N VAL A 29 -4.37 14.32 -17.29
CA VAL A 29 -3.36 13.45 -16.70
C VAL A 29 -2.73 12.58 -17.78
N ASP A 30 -1.38 12.59 -17.88
CA ASP A 30 -0.67 11.68 -18.78
C ASP A 30 -0.98 10.23 -18.40
N LYS A 31 -1.03 9.34 -19.39
CA LYS A 31 -1.30 7.90 -19.22
C LYS A 31 -0.24 7.12 -18.45
N TYR A 32 0.92 7.73 -18.21
CA TYR A 32 2.01 7.14 -17.45
C TYR A 32 2.36 8.01 -16.25
N SER A 33 2.49 7.35 -15.10
CA SER A 33 3.17 7.85 -13.92
C SER A 33 4.59 7.30 -13.86
N TYR A 34 5.44 7.90 -13.04
CA TYR A 34 6.84 7.48 -12.92
C TYR A 34 7.21 7.33 -11.45
N PHE A 35 7.85 6.21 -11.12
CA PHE A 35 8.49 6.02 -9.83
C PHE A 35 9.97 6.35 -9.96
N LEU A 36 10.44 7.33 -9.18
CA LEU A 36 11.87 7.55 -8.99
C LEU A 36 12.33 6.71 -7.80
N VAL A 37 13.10 5.69 -8.07
CA VAL A 37 13.63 4.78 -7.05
C VAL A 37 15.11 5.08 -6.83
N CYS A 38 15.48 5.43 -5.60
CA CYS A 38 16.84 5.73 -5.20
C CYS A 38 17.30 4.65 -4.21
N ASN A 39 18.20 3.77 -4.65
CA ASN A 39 18.76 2.70 -3.82
C ASN A 39 20.14 3.09 -3.30
N ALA A 40 20.31 3.14 -1.98
CA ALA A 40 21.62 3.33 -1.38
C ALA A 40 22.52 2.12 -1.68
N ARG A 41 23.75 2.37 -2.15
CA ARG A 41 24.76 1.34 -2.35
C ARG A 41 25.28 0.85 -1.01
N ARG A 42 24.87 -0.36 -0.62
CA ARG A 42 25.28 -0.98 0.65
C ARG A 42 26.65 -1.65 0.57
N GLU A 43 27.18 -1.82 -0.62
CA GLU A 43 28.44 -2.53 -0.91
C GLU A 43 29.66 -1.62 -0.84
N ASP A 44 29.48 -0.32 -0.70
CA ASP A 44 30.58 0.63 -0.52
C ASP A 44 31.28 0.33 0.81
N ARG A 45 32.57 0.01 0.72
CA ARG A 45 33.37 -0.50 1.87
C ARG A 45 33.56 0.52 3.00
N GLU A 46 33.35 1.80 2.72
CA GLU A 46 33.60 2.88 3.68
C GLU A 46 32.56 3.98 3.58
N PHE A 47 31.99 4.36 4.71
CA PHE A 47 31.16 5.56 4.83
C PHE A 47 32.07 6.80 4.97
N ASN A 48 32.57 7.29 3.86
CA ASN A 48 33.38 8.53 3.80
C ASN A 48 32.53 9.81 3.87
N LYS A 49 31.53 9.87 4.77
CA LYS A 49 30.58 10.98 4.88
C LYS A 49 29.78 11.24 3.59
N LYS A 50 29.73 10.25 2.68
CA LYS A 50 29.00 10.28 1.43
C LYS A 50 28.21 8.98 1.29
N MET A 51 26.99 9.10 0.83
CA MET A 51 26.14 7.97 0.48
C MET A 51 25.91 8.01 -1.03
N ASN A 52 26.29 6.95 -1.72
CA ASN A 52 26.06 6.82 -3.14
C ASN A 52 24.72 6.11 -3.38
N PHE A 53 23.98 6.56 -4.38
CA PHE A 53 22.68 5.99 -4.75
C PHE A 53 22.70 5.57 -6.22
N ASP A 54 22.00 4.48 -6.49
CA ASP A 54 21.59 4.11 -7.84
C ASP A 54 20.16 4.57 -8.05
N GLU A 55 19.93 5.34 -9.11
CA GLU A 55 18.63 5.93 -9.41
C GLU A 55 18.00 5.23 -10.61
N TYR A 56 16.70 4.93 -10.50
CA TYR A 56 15.91 4.30 -11.55
C TYR A 56 14.60 5.05 -11.72
N LEU A 57 14.27 5.39 -12.98
CA LEU A 57 12.98 5.93 -13.33
C LEU A 57 12.13 4.83 -13.96
N ILE A 58 11.07 4.41 -13.27
CA ILE A 58 10.25 3.28 -13.68
C ILE A 58 8.88 3.79 -14.12
N PRO A 59 8.51 3.65 -15.40
CA PRO A 59 7.19 4.03 -15.88
C PRO A 59 6.14 3.05 -15.37
N TYR A 60 5.00 3.59 -14.98
CA TYR A 60 3.82 2.85 -14.57
C TYR A 60 2.60 3.36 -15.32
N LYS A 61 1.91 2.48 -16.03
CA LYS A 61 0.63 2.79 -16.66
C LYS A 61 -0.46 2.59 -15.63
N TRP A 62 -1.00 3.69 -15.11
CA TRP A 62 -2.09 3.66 -14.15
C TRP A 62 -3.43 3.23 -14.79
N SER A 63 -4.36 2.75 -13.97
CA SER A 63 -5.76 2.48 -14.33
C SER A 63 -6.67 2.89 -13.20
N ILE A 64 -7.77 3.58 -13.56
CA ILE A 64 -8.80 4.00 -12.61
C ILE A 64 -10.05 3.13 -12.64
N ASP A 65 -10.11 2.15 -13.54
CA ASP A 65 -11.32 1.37 -13.85
C ASP A 65 -11.86 0.57 -12.65
N TRP A 66 -10.98 0.24 -11.72
CA TRP A 66 -11.30 -0.57 -10.54
C TRP A 66 -11.73 0.28 -9.32
N ILE A 67 -11.49 1.60 -9.32
CA ILE A 67 -11.59 2.45 -8.13
C ILE A 67 -13.04 2.63 -7.67
N GLU A 68 -13.93 2.99 -8.58
CA GLU A 68 -15.35 3.23 -8.25
C GLU A 68 -16.01 1.99 -7.63
N ASP A 69 -15.76 0.81 -8.21
CA ASP A 69 -16.31 -0.43 -7.70
C ASP A 69 -15.80 -0.73 -6.28
N LYS A 70 -14.50 -0.48 -6.04
CA LYS A 70 -13.91 -0.65 -4.70
C LYS A 70 -14.43 0.35 -3.68
N LEU A 71 -14.65 1.59 -4.07
CA LEU A 71 -15.25 2.60 -3.19
C LEU A 71 -16.69 2.20 -2.83
N ASN A 72 -17.46 1.70 -3.78
CA ASN A 72 -18.82 1.20 -3.52
C ASN A 72 -18.81 -0.02 -2.58
N GLU A 73 -17.91 -0.99 -2.80
CA GLU A 73 -17.73 -2.13 -1.89
C GLU A 73 -17.40 -1.67 -0.47
N MET A 74 -16.50 -0.68 -0.32
CA MET A 74 -16.14 -0.12 0.98
C MET A 74 -17.34 0.54 1.68
N VAL A 75 -18.13 1.34 0.95
CA VAL A 75 -19.33 1.99 1.50
C VAL A 75 -20.37 0.95 1.95
N LEU A 76 -20.59 -0.10 1.15
CA LEU A 76 -21.49 -1.20 1.52
C LEU A 76 -21.01 -1.88 2.80
N LEU A 77 -19.72 -2.22 2.88
CA LEU A 77 -19.14 -2.86 4.06
C LEU A 77 -19.24 -1.99 5.32
N MET A 78 -19.04 -0.68 5.18
CA MET A 78 -19.17 0.27 6.31
C MET A 78 -20.60 0.41 6.82
N ASN A 79 -21.60 0.09 6.03
CA ASN A 79 -23.01 0.11 6.40
C ASN A 79 -23.53 -1.25 6.90
N GLU A 80 -22.69 -2.28 6.94
CA GLU A 80 -23.05 -3.58 7.53
C GLU A 80 -22.96 -3.53 9.06
N ASP A 81 -23.93 -4.13 9.74
CA ASP A 81 -23.91 -4.29 11.21
C ASP A 81 -22.87 -5.33 11.67
N LYS A 82 -22.39 -6.16 10.75
CA LYS A 82 -21.44 -7.24 11.06
C LYS A 82 -20.03 -6.85 10.76
N ILE A 83 -19.16 -6.96 11.77
CA ILE A 83 -17.71 -6.78 11.58
C ILE A 83 -17.17 -7.85 10.63
N PRO A 84 -16.47 -7.47 9.55
CA PRO A 84 -15.90 -8.43 8.63
C PRO A 84 -14.82 -9.30 9.30
N ALA A 85 -14.65 -10.53 8.80
CA ALA A 85 -13.59 -11.41 9.29
C ALA A 85 -12.21 -10.79 9.01
N SER A 86 -11.30 -10.96 9.97
CA SER A 86 -9.91 -10.51 9.81
C SER A 86 -9.22 -11.24 8.66
N ASN A 87 -8.38 -10.52 7.92
CA ASN A 87 -7.57 -11.13 6.87
C ASN A 87 -6.52 -12.08 7.50
N GLN A 88 -6.51 -13.34 7.06
CA GLN A 88 -5.60 -14.36 7.60
C GLN A 88 -4.11 -14.03 7.39
N SER A 89 -3.77 -13.27 6.36
CA SER A 89 -2.39 -12.83 6.10
C SER A 89 -2.00 -11.55 6.87
N CYS A 90 -2.94 -10.92 7.57
CA CYS A 90 -2.71 -9.67 8.31
C CYS A 90 -2.03 -9.94 9.66
N LYS A 91 -0.73 -9.62 9.75
CA LYS A 91 0.04 -9.78 11.00
C LYS A 91 -0.51 -8.96 12.17
N ASN A 92 -1.06 -7.77 11.90
CA ASN A 92 -1.66 -6.91 12.91
C ASN A 92 -2.97 -7.52 13.46
N CYS A 93 -3.81 -8.09 12.59
CA CYS A 93 -5.02 -8.79 13.00
C CYS A 93 -4.68 -10.01 13.85
N ALA A 94 -3.71 -10.82 13.43
CA ALA A 94 -3.27 -12.00 14.18
C ALA A 94 -2.75 -11.62 15.59
N TYR A 95 -1.99 -10.54 15.69
CA TYR A 95 -1.52 -10.02 16.98
C TYR A 95 -2.68 -9.55 17.86
N SER A 96 -3.62 -8.77 17.31
CA SER A 96 -4.78 -8.28 18.07
C SER A 96 -5.67 -9.41 18.57
N ASP A 97 -5.91 -10.43 17.75
CA ASP A 97 -6.70 -11.61 18.12
C ASP A 97 -6.01 -12.43 19.25
N GLN A 98 -4.69 -12.60 19.15
CA GLN A 98 -3.94 -13.30 20.19
C GLN A 98 -3.94 -12.53 21.52
N TYR A 99 -3.73 -11.23 21.45
CA TYR A 99 -3.74 -10.34 22.60
C TYR A 99 -5.12 -10.34 23.30
N ALA A 100 -6.18 -10.22 22.53
CA ALA A 100 -7.55 -10.29 23.07
C ALA A 100 -7.82 -11.62 23.79
N ARG A 101 -7.44 -12.74 23.19
CA ARG A 101 -7.58 -14.09 23.83
C ARG A 101 -6.84 -14.20 25.15
N LEU A 102 -5.63 -13.62 25.25
CA LEU A 102 -4.85 -13.65 26.50
C LEU A 102 -5.52 -12.83 27.61
N ILE A 103 -6.05 -11.65 27.28
CA ILE A 103 -6.76 -10.80 28.26
C ILE A 103 -8.03 -11.49 28.73
N PHE A 104 -8.89 -11.95 27.81
CA PHE A 104 -10.16 -12.58 28.19
C PHE A 104 -9.96 -13.86 28.98
N LYS A 105 -8.91 -14.65 28.70
CA LYS A 105 -8.57 -15.84 29.47
C LYS A 105 -8.16 -15.49 30.92
N ASN A 106 -7.49 -14.38 31.14
CA ASN A 106 -7.07 -13.93 32.48
C ASN A 106 -8.20 -13.26 33.26
N LEU A 107 -9.24 -12.76 32.61
CA LEU A 107 -10.43 -12.19 33.27
C LEU A 107 -11.47 -13.25 33.65
N SER A 108 -11.35 -14.47 33.13
CA SER A 108 -12.27 -15.59 33.38
C SER A 108 -11.80 -16.54 34.49
N ASN A 109 -10.67 -16.23 35.14
CA ASN A 109 -10.13 -16.89 36.32
C ASN A 109 -10.20 -15.95 37.55
#